data_b80a7e3019145de876587e3cf624a88d
#
_entry.id   b80a7e3019145de876587e3cf624a88d
#
_cell.length_a   1.000
_cell.length_b   1.000
_cell.length_c   1.000
_cell.angle_alpha   90.00
_cell.angle_beta   90.00
_cell.angle_gamma   90.00
#
_symmetry.space_group_name_H-M   'P 1'
#
loop_
_entity.id
_entity.type
_entity.pdbx_description
1 polymer ?
#
loop_
_entity_poly.entity_id
_entity_poly.type
_entity_poly.pdbx_seq_one_letter_code
_entity_poly.pdbx_strand_id
1 'polypeptide(L)'
;MKTCWNFLMIFFIGMLGEACTTHHIDVTDEQMNLFVSDLMGHMTLREKIGQLNLPSGGDITTGTVKNGKLSEMIRKQEIGGFFNVKGIDKIYELQRLAVEESRLKIPLLVGADVIHGYETIFPIPLALSCSWDTLAVEKMARISAIEASADGINWTFSPMVDICRDARWGRIAEGSGEDPYLGSLMAKAYVRGYQGKNLQQNDEILSCVKHFALYGASESGRDYNTVDMSRLRMYNEYLAPYKAAVDAGVGSVMSSFNIVDGIPATANKWLLSDLLRKEWGFKGLLVTDYNSIAEMSSHGIAPLKEASVRSLQAGTDMDMVSFGFLNTLEESLQSGEVTEEQINTACRRVLEVKYKLGLFDNPYKYCDTLRASKQLYTTEHRSIARSIASETFVLLKNEKSLLPISAKGKIALIGPMANARNNMCGMWSMMCNPSKHRTLLEGMRSAIGNKGEVLYAKGSNIFYDENREKTATGMR
;
A
#
# COMPACT_ATOMS: atom_id res chain seq x y z
N MET A 1 -7.10 85.97 15.57
CA MET A 1 -7.77 84.67 15.76
C MET A 1 -6.73 83.61 15.53
N LYS A 2 -6.35 82.92 16.61
CA LYS A 2 -5.15 82.08 16.69
C LYS A 2 -5.52 80.61 16.55
N THR A 3 -4.90 79.96 15.57
CA THR A 3 -4.97 78.48 15.40
C THR A 3 -3.72 77.86 15.97
N CYS A 4 -3.89 77.00 16.99
CA CYS A 4 -2.84 76.15 17.53
C CYS A 4 -2.71 74.86 16.73
N TRP A 5 -1.50 74.57 16.33
CA TRP A 5 -1.12 73.24 15.76
C TRP A 5 -0.54 72.37 16.89
N ASN A 6 -1.17 71.26 17.16
CA ASN A 6 -0.60 70.20 18.03
C ASN A 6 0.01 69.12 17.16
N PHE A 7 1.31 68.92 17.29
CA PHE A 7 2.05 67.78 16.77
C PHE A 7 1.82 66.58 17.68
N LEU A 8 1.27 65.47 17.16
CA LEU A 8 1.17 64.21 17.85
C LEU A 8 2.33 63.33 17.35
N MET A 9 3.30 63.08 18.22
CA MET A 9 4.37 62.09 18.02
C MET A 9 3.83 60.68 18.35
N ILE A 10 3.72 59.86 17.32
CA ILE A 10 3.38 58.43 17.54
C ILE A 10 4.67 57.65 17.68
N PHE A 11 4.90 57.14 18.91
CA PHE A 11 5.94 56.14 19.19
C PHE A 11 5.49 54.78 18.69
N PHE A 12 6.18 54.23 17.68
CA PHE A 12 6.05 52.83 17.27
C PHE A 12 6.92 51.98 18.23
N ILE A 13 6.29 51.34 19.23
CA ILE A 13 6.90 50.24 19.98
C ILE A 13 6.69 48.95 19.16
N GLY A 14 7.78 48.47 18.55
CA GLY A 14 7.81 47.18 17.90
C GLY A 14 7.74 46.07 18.97
N MET A 15 6.60 45.45 19.14
CA MET A 15 6.49 44.15 19.81
C MET A 15 6.99 43.07 18.86
N LEU A 16 8.19 42.57 19.07
CA LEU A 16 8.62 41.28 18.61
C LEU A 16 7.78 40.22 19.36
N GLY A 17 6.67 39.82 18.72
CA GLY A 17 5.92 38.67 19.17
C GLY A 17 6.67 37.42 18.72
N GLU A 18 7.38 36.77 19.64
CA GLU A 18 7.75 35.36 19.48
C GLU A 18 6.45 34.57 19.31
N ALA A 19 6.21 34.07 18.11
CA ALA A 19 5.13 33.13 17.85
C ALA A 19 5.51 31.80 18.53
N CYS A 20 5.13 31.68 19.77
CA CYS A 20 5.09 30.40 20.47
C CYS A 20 4.02 29.55 19.79
N THR A 21 4.41 28.69 18.84
CA THR A 21 3.54 27.67 18.28
C THR A 21 3.26 26.67 19.40
N THR A 22 2.23 26.94 20.19
CA THR A 22 1.62 25.92 21.03
C THR A 22 1.06 24.85 20.11
N HIS A 23 1.75 23.72 19.99
CA HIS A 23 1.14 22.52 19.43
C HIS A 23 -0.07 22.19 20.32
N HIS A 24 -1.27 22.45 19.83
CA HIS A 24 -2.47 21.85 20.39
C HIS A 24 -2.35 20.34 20.17
N ILE A 25 -1.97 19.62 21.23
CA ILE A 25 -2.09 18.17 21.26
C ILE A 25 -3.59 17.90 21.35
N ASP A 26 -4.13 17.21 20.34
CA ASP A 26 -5.52 16.82 20.35
C ASP A 26 -5.76 15.90 21.55
N VAL A 27 -6.88 16.03 22.24
CA VAL A 27 -7.20 15.21 23.43
C VAL A 27 -7.12 13.71 23.11
N THR A 28 -7.44 13.34 21.87
CA THR A 28 -7.31 11.98 21.35
C THR A 28 -5.85 11.50 21.26
N ASP A 29 -4.92 12.40 20.91
CA ASP A 29 -3.47 12.07 20.84
C ASP A 29 -2.89 11.88 22.25
N GLU A 30 -3.34 12.63 23.25
CA GLU A 30 -2.90 12.48 24.64
C GLU A 30 -3.37 11.14 25.22
N GLN A 31 -4.63 10.77 25.01
CA GLN A 31 -5.18 9.48 25.46
C GLN A 31 -4.43 8.30 24.82
N MET A 32 -4.17 8.37 23.50
CA MET A 32 -3.37 7.38 22.79
C MET A 32 -1.97 7.25 23.39
N ASN A 33 -1.30 8.38 23.65
CA ASN A 33 0.05 8.40 24.21
C ASN A 33 0.10 7.78 25.60
N LEU A 34 -0.88 8.07 26.47
CA LEU A 34 -0.98 7.48 27.80
C LEU A 34 -1.21 5.97 27.71
N PHE A 35 -2.19 5.53 26.92
CA PHE A 35 -2.50 4.11 26.72
C PHE A 35 -1.31 3.32 26.17
N VAL A 36 -0.67 3.81 25.10
CA VAL A 36 0.47 3.12 24.48
C VAL A 36 1.67 3.09 25.44
N SER A 37 1.90 4.15 26.21
CA SER A 37 3.00 4.18 27.19
C SER A 37 2.79 3.20 28.34
N ASP A 38 1.56 3.08 28.86
CA ASP A 38 1.21 2.10 29.87
C ASP A 38 1.38 0.67 29.33
N LEU A 39 0.83 0.38 28.16
CA LEU A 39 0.97 -0.95 27.53
C LEU A 39 2.44 -1.32 27.35
N MET A 40 3.26 -0.41 26.80
CA MET A 40 4.69 -0.63 26.59
C MET A 40 5.45 -0.87 27.90
N GLY A 41 5.00 -0.28 29.01
CA GLY A 41 5.56 -0.51 30.34
C GLY A 41 5.38 -1.95 30.84
N HIS A 42 4.38 -2.66 30.33
CA HIS A 42 4.12 -4.07 30.65
C HIS A 42 4.78 -5.08 29.69
N MET A 43 5.34 -4.59 28.56
CA MET A 43 5.96 -5.44 27.53
C MET A 43 7.40 -5.81 27.89
N THR A 44 7.74 -7.07 27.66
CA THR A 44 9.15 -7.51 27.62
C THR A 44 9.82 -7.01 26.34
N LEU A 45 11.17 -6.98 26.34
CA LEU A 45 11.93 -6.64 25.12
C LEU A 45 11.55 -7.52 23.93
N ARG A 46 11.41 -8.83 24.15
CA ARG A 46 11.02 -9.79 23.11
C ARG A 46 9.64 -9.48 22.51
N GLU A 47 8.68 -9.10 23.32
CA GLU A 47 7.34 -8.71 22.87
C GLU A 47 7.36 -7.37 22.09
N LYS A 48 8.18 -6.42 22.49
CA LYS A 48 8.39 -5.16 21.74
C LYS A 48 8.97 -5.45 20.34
N ILE A 49 10.01 -6.28 20.28
CA ILE A 49 10.62 -6.71 19.00
C ILE A 49 9.61 -7.52 18.19
N GLY A 50 8.79 -8.35 18.80
CA GLY A 50 7.73 -9.08 18.14
C GLY A 50 6.75 -8.19 17.38
N GLN A 51 6.38 -7.02 17.94
CA GLN A 51 5.52 -6.06 17.23
C GLN A 51 6.14 -5.55 15.90
N LEU A 52 7.44 -5.61 15.75
CA LEU A 52 8.17 -5.15 14.55
C LEU A 52 8.21 -6.21 13.43
N ASN A 53 7.58 -7.36 13.60
CA ASN A 53 7.67 -8.48 12.67
C ASN A 53 6.33 -8.70 11.94
N LEU A 54 6.38 -8.80 10.60
CA LEU A 54 5.22 -8.95 9.72
C LEU A 54 5.39 -10.17 8.80
N PRO A 55 5.06 -11.40 9.26
CA PRO A 55 5.14 -12.60 8.43
C PRO A 55 3.98 -12.73 7.45
N SER A 56 4.22 -13.52 6.37
CA SER A 56 3.17 -13.95 5.44
C SER A 56 2.37 -15.11 6.03
N GLY A 57 1.04 -15.06 5.88
CA GLY A 57 0.15 -16.13 6.30
C GLY A 57 0.10 -17.35 5.37
N GLY A 58 0.60 -17.21 4.13
CA GLY A 58 0.84 -18.32 3.20
C GLY A 58 -0.34 -18.79 2.36
N ASP A 59 -1.54 -18.23 2.50
CA ASP A 59 -2.68 -18.55 1.62
C ASP A 59 -2.46 -18.01 0.20
N ILE A 60 -1.75 -16.90 0.10
CA ILE A 60 -1.39 -16.24 -1.14
C ILE A 60 0.13 -16.16 -1.21
N THR A 61 0.72 -16.62 -2.32
CA THR A 61 2.17 -16.60 -2.51
C THR A 61 2.53 -15.36 -3.32
N THR A 62 3.15 -14.37 -2.67
CA THR A 62 3.69 -13.17 -3.32
C THR A 62 5.22 -13.18 -3.41
N GLY A 63 5.87 -14.19 -2.80
CA GLY A 63 7.32 -14.36 -2.78
C GLY A 63 7.74 -15.77 -2.37
N THR A 64 9.03 -15.96 -2.09
CA THR A 64 9.64 -17.28 -1.86
C THR A 64 9.57 -17.78 -0.42
N VAL A 65 9.28 -16.90 0.55
CA VAL A 65 9.30 -17.25 1.97
C VAL A 65 7.99 -17.93 2.37
N LYS A 66 8.11 -19.14 2.96
CA LYS A 66 6.97 -19.89 3.51
C LYS A 66 7.00 -19.81 5.03
N ASN A 67 5.85 -19.52 5.64
CA ASN A 67 5.71 -19.48 7.09
C ASN A 67 4.66 -20.48 7.58
N GLY A 68 5.11 -21.52 8.30
CA GLY A 68 4.24 -22.59 8.80
C GLY A 68 3.85 -22.49 10.30
N LYS A 69 4.28 -21.43 11.01
CA LYS A 69 4.16 -21.35 12.48
C LYS A 69 3.38 -20.12 12.97
N LEU A 70 2.50 -19.56 12.15
CA LEU A 70 1.84 -18.29 12.44
C LEU A 70 1.10 -18.30 13.79
N SER A 71 0.31 -19.37 14.09
CA SER A 71 -0.44 -19.50 15.34
C SER A 71 0.47 -19.56 16.59
N GLU A 72 1.63 -20.22 16.49
CA GLU A 72 2.61 -20.26 17.58
C GLU A 72 3.24 -18.89 17.83
N MET A 73 3.64 -18.17 16.76
CA MET A 73 4.21 -16.84 16.86
C MET A 73 3.21 -15.82 17.45
N ILE A 74 1.91 -15.96 17.11
CA ILE A 74 0.85 -15.12 17.68
C ILE A 74 0.76 -15.34 19.19
N ARG A 75 0.68 -16.57 19.67
CA ARG A 75 0.61 -16.88 21.11
C ARG A 75 1.82 -16.37 21.88
N LYS A 76 3.01 -16.42 21.24
CA LYS A 76 4.27 -15.88 21.81
C LYS A 76 4.43 -14.38 21.67
N GLN A 77 3.50 -13.70 21.01
CA GLN A 77 3.58 -12.27 20.70
C GLN A 77 4.83 -11.88 19.90
N GLU A 78 5.25 -12.74 18.99
CA GLU A 78 6.42 -12.54 18.10
C GLU A 78 6.06 -11.88 16.77
N ILE A 79 4.82 -11.36 16.63
CA ILE A 79 4.36 -10.64 15.44
C ILE A 79 3.49 -9.46 15.80
N GLY A 80 3.60 -8.37 15.02
CA GLY A 80 2.73 -7.21 15.11
C GLY A 80 1.52 -7.29 14.18
N GLY A 81 1.61 -8.10 13.15
CA GLY A 81 0.58 -8.34 12.15
C GLY A 81 0.96 -9.49 11.25
N PHE A 82 0.13 -9.75 10.26
CA PHE A 82 0.39 -10.72 9.19
C PHE A 82 -0.26 -10.25 7.89
N PHE A 83 0.09 -10.86 6.76
CA PHE A 83 -0.54 -10.55 5.49
C PHE A 83 -0.72 -11.80 4.63
N ASN A 84 -1.45 -11.68 3.50
CA ASN A 84 -1.70 -12.78 2.57
C ASN A 84 -2.49 -13.96 3.18
N VAL A 85 -3.44 -13.65 4.05
CA VAL A 85 -4.49 -14.58 4.50
C VAL A 85 -5.81 -14.15 3.88
N LYS A 86 -6.54 -15.11 3.31
CA LYS A 86 -7.86 -14.88 2.70
C LYS A 86 -8.96 -15.59 3.49
N GLY A 87 -10.05 -14.88 3.71
CA GLY A 87 -11.26 -15.40 4.32
C GLY A 87 -11.42 -14.99 5.78
N ILE A 88 -12.57 -14.38 6.02
CA ILE A 88 -12.94 -13.79 7.32
C ILE A 88 -12.81 -14.77 8.48
N ASP A 89 -13.20 -16.04 8.30
CA ASP A 89 -13.16 -17.03 9.38
C ASP A 89 -11.73 -17.34 9.86
N LYS A 90 -10.78 -17.43 8.91
CA LYS A 90 -9.37 -17.62 9.24
C LYS A 90 -8.79 -16.39 9.94
N ILE A 91 -9.09 -15.19 9.44
CA ILE A 91 -8.62 -13.95 10.03
C ILE A 91 -9.19 -13.76 11.44
N TYR A 92 -10.49 -14.06 11.62
CA TYR A 92 -11.12 -14.07 12.94
C TYR A 92 -10.39 -14.98 13.91
N GLU A 93 -10.09 -16.22 13.50
CA GLU A 93 -9.39 -17.18 14.36
C GLU A 93 -7.98 -16.73 14.74
N LEU A 94 -7.22 -16.16 13.80
CA LEU A 94 -5.88 -15.62 14.09
C LEU A 94 -5.95 -14.42 15.05
N GLN A 95 -6.94 -13.54 14.87
CA GLN A 95 -7.17 -12.43 15.79
C GLN A 95 -7.59 -12.91 17.18
N ARG A 96 -8.44 -13.94 17.24
CA ARG A 96 -8.85 -14.59 18.51
C ARG A 96 -7.64 -15.14 19.27
N LEU A 97 -6.72 -15.83 18.59
CA LEU A 97 -5.48 -16.29 19.23
C LEU A 97 -4.68 -15.14 19.85
N ALA A 98 -4.62 -14.00 19.17
CA ALA A 98 -3.88 -12.84 19.66
C ALA A 98 -4.53 -12.22 20.91
N VAL A 99 -5.86 -12.06 20.91
CA VAL A 99 -6.53 -11.32 21.99
C VAL A 99 -7.04 -12.19 23.14
N GLU A 100 -7.17 -13.51 22.95
CA GLU A 100 -7.65 -14.42 23.99
C GLU A 100 -6.55 -15.32 24.55
N GLU A 101 -5.61 -15.78 23.72
CA GLU A 101 -4.60 -16.78 24.11
C GLU A 101 -3.20 -16.18 24.35
N SER A 102 -2.94 -14.91 23.99
CA SER A 102 -1.66 -14.25 24.27
C SER A 102 -1.67 -13.47 25.59
N ARG A 103 -0.50 -13.21 26.16
CA ARG A 103 -0.35 -12.57 27.49
C ARG A 103 -0.89 -11.15 27.54
N LEU A 104 -0.55 -10.31 26.55
CA LEU A 104 -0.90 -8.88 26.52
C LEU A 104 -2.15 -8.57 25.68
N LYS A 105 -2.71 -9.57 25.00
CA LYS A 105 -3.94 -9.45 24.22
C LYS A 105 -3.89 -8.34 23.16
N ILE A 106 -2.70 -8.11 22.59
CA ILE A 106 -2.49 -7.10 21.57
C ILE A 106 -3.06 -7.57 20.23
N PRO A 107 -4.02 -6.85 19.62
CA PRO A 107 -4.60 -7.21 18.34
C PRO A 107 -3.59 -7.08 17.19
N LEU A 108 -3.87 -7.74 16.07
CA LEU A 108 -2.98 -7.83 14.91
C LEU A 108 -3.39 -6.88 13.79
N LEU A 109 -2.40 -6.35 13.08
CA LEU A 109 -2.60 -5.76 11.76
C LEU A 109 -2.76 -6.87 10.73
N VAL A 110 -3.72 -6.73 9.80
CA VAL A 110 -4.01 -7.70 8.75
C VAL A 110 -3.84 -7.02 7.40
N GLY A 111 -2.74 -7.34 6.73
CA GLY A 111 -2.32 -6.70 5.49
C GLY A 111 -2.69 -7.48 4.23
N ALA A 112 -2.93 -6.75 3.13
CA ALA A 112 -3.05 -7.32 1.79
C ALA A 112 -2.72 -6.29 0.70
N ASP A 113 -2.31 -6.76 -0.50
CA ASP A 113 -2.16 -5.92 -1.68
C ASP A 113 -3.51 -5.71 -2.36
N VAL A 114 -4.25 -4.70 -1.91
CA VAL A 114 -5.54 -4.28 -2.48
C VAL A 114 -5.29 -3.06 -3.36
N ILE A 115 -4.81 -3.28 -4.60
CA ILE A 115 -4.25 -2.22 -5.45
C ILE A 115 -5.30 -1.61 -6.37
N HIS A 116 -6.13 -2.43 -7.00
CA HIS A 116 -7.19 -1.96 -7.90
C HIS A 116 -8.49 -2.79 -7.76
N GLY A 117 -8.87 -3.04 -6.54
CA GLY A 117 -10.05 -3.82 -6.16
C GLY A 117 -9.72 -4.98 -5.24
N TYR A 118 -10.73 -5.60 -4.66
CA TYR A 118 -10.64 -6.78 -3.82
C TYR A 118 -11.29 -7.97 -4.51
N GLU A 119 -12.59 -8.24 -4.34
CA GLU A 119 -13.36 -9.20 -5.17
C GLU A 119 -13.91 -8.52 -6.44
N THR A 120 -14.36 -7.26 -6.33
CA THR A 120 -14.69 -6.43 -7.49
C THR A 120 -13.41 -5.80 -8.03
N ILE A 121 -13.03 -6.20 -9.25
CA ILE A 121 -11.81 -5.71 -9.89
C ILE A 121 -12.11 -4.50 -10.76
N PHE A 122 -11.29 -3.48 -10.62
CA PHE A 122 -11.26 -2.24 -11.41
C PHE A 122 -10.11 -2.29 -12.41
N PRO A 123 -10.05 -1.36 -13.38
CA PRO A 123 -8.86 -1.21 -14.21
C PRO A 123 -7.58 -1.06 -13.39
N ILE A 124 -6.46 -1.54 -13.93
CA ILE A 124 -5.15 -1.37 -13.28
C ILE A 124 -4.83 0.12 -13.07
N PRO A 125 -3.97 0.48 -12.10
CA PRO A 125 -3.70 1.88 -11.78
C PRO A 125 -3.24 2.71 -12.98
N LEU A 126 -2.42 2.14 -13.87
CA LEU A 126 -2.01 2.82 -15.11
C LEU A 126 -3.21 3.15 -16.02
N ALA A 127 -4.19 2.26 -16.13
CA ALA A 127 -5.41 2.52 -16.89
C ALA A 127 -6.31 3.54 -16.17
N LEU A 128 -6.43 3.47 -14.85
CA LEU A 128 -7.19 4.44 -14.06
C LEU A 128 -6.65 5.86 -14.25
N SER A 129 -5.33 6.04 -14.37
CA SER A 129 -4.74 7.36 -14.64
C SER A 129 -5.15 7.95 -15.99
N CYS A 130 -5.49 7.10 -16.98
CA CYS A 130 -5.99 7.55 -18.29
C CYS A 130 -7.37 8.23 -18.22
N SER A 131 -8.15 8.02 -17.15
CA SER A 131 -9.42 8.71 -16.95
C SER A 131 -9.24 10.19 -16.58
N TRP A 132 -8.11 10.57 -15.97
CA TRP A 132 -7.85 11.87 -15.34
C TRP A 132 -8.87 12.23 -14.26
N ASP A 133 -9.70 11.29 -13.84
CA ASP A 133 -10.75 11.48 -12.84
C ASP A 133 -10.32 10.96 -11.46
N THR A 134 -9.93 11.89 -10.61
CA THR A 134 -9.54 11.59 -9.23
C THR A 134 -10.70 11.14 -8.36
N LEU A 135 -11.94 11.53 -8.67
CA LEU A 135 -13.13 11.09 -7.91
C LEU A 135 -13.46 9.64 -8.25
N ALA A 136 -13.28 9.23 -9.50
CA ALA A 136 -13.41 7.83 -9.90
C ALA A 136 -12.38 6.94 -9.17
N VAL A 137 -11.13 7.41 -9.04
CA VAL A 137 -10.07 6.70 -8.31
C VAL A 137 -10.36 6.63 -6.81
N GLU A 138 -10.80 7.73 -6.19
CA GLU A 138 -11.22 7.75 -4.77
C GLU A 138 -12.39 6.79 -4.51
N LYS A 139 -13.38 6.76 -5.41
CA LYS A 139 -14.52 5.84 -5.33
C LYS A 139 -14.09 4.38 -5.48
N MET A 140 -13.19 4.08 -6.42
CA MET A 140 -12.60 2.75 -6.57
C MET A 140 -11.89 2.30 -5.28
N ALA A 141 -11.03 3.16 -4.72
CA ALA A 141 -10.32 2.87 -3.47
C ALA A 141 -11.28 2.69 -2.28
N ARG A 142 -12.36 3.48 -2.22
CA ARG A 142 -13.41 3.34 -1.20
C ARG A 142 -14.10 1.98 -1.28
N ILE A 143 -14.53 1.55 -2.48
CA ILE A 143 -15.16 0.24 -2.69
C ILE A 143 -14.17 -0.89 -2.34
N SER A 144 -12.92 -0.74 -2.75
CA SER A 144 -11.87 -1.70 -2.41
C SER A 144 -11.68 -1.86 -0.89
N ALA A 145 -11.72 -0.74 -0.14
CA ALA A 145 -11.65 -0.75 1.31
C ALA A 145 -12.89 -1.40 1.96
N ILE A 146 -14.09 -1.11 1.46
CA ILE A 146 -15.33 -1.72 1.93
C ILE A 146 -15.27 -3.25 1.78
N GLU A 147 -14.86 -3.74 0.60
CA GLU A 147 -14.77 -5.18 0.35
C GLU A 147 -13.65 -5.83 1.17
N ALA A 148 -12.45 -5.26 1.18
CA ALA A 148 -11.31 -5.79 1.91
C ALA A 148 -11.58 -5.85 3.42
N SER A 149 -12.15 -4.79 3.98
CA SER A 149 -12.49 -4.75 5.41
C SER A 149 -13.61 -5.70 5.79
N ALA A 150 -14.54 -5.99 4.87
CA ALA A 150 -15.59 -6.97 5.08
C ALA A 150 -15.04 -8.41 5.13
N ASP A 151 -13.86 -8.66 4.56
CA ASP A 151 -13.15 -9.95 4.63
C ASP A 151 -12.02 -9.95 5.69
N GLY A 152 -11.98 -8.93 6.57
CA GLY A 152 -11.09 -8.87 7.73
C GLY A 152 -9.78 -8.11 7.53
N ILE A 153 -9.52 -7.54 6.35
CA ILE A 153 -8.31 -6.76 6.07
C ILE A 153 -8.45 -5.37 6.67
N ASN A 154 -7.45 -4.91 7.42
CA ASN A 154 -7.42 -3.58 8.01
C ASN A 154 -6.24 -2.71 7.53
N TRP A 155 -5.38 -3.25 6.65
CA TRP A 155 -4.23 -2.58 6.09
C TRP A 155 -4.02 -2.97 4.62
N THR A 156 -3.91 -1.98 3.71
CA THR A 156 -3.56 -2.23 2.32
C THR A 156 -2.19 -1.70 1.96
N PHE A 157 -1.43 -2.44 1.13
CA PHE A 157 -0.14 -2.00 0.59
C PHE A 157 -0.35 -1.22 -0.73
N SER A 158 -1.14 -0.15 -0.64
CA SER A 158 -1.54 0.74 -1.73
C SER A 158 -1.75 2.17 -1.19
N PRO A 159 -1.49 3.23 -2.00
CA PRO A 159 -1.14 3.22 -3.42
C PRO A 159 0.34 3.00 -3.71
N MET A 160 0.61 2.48 -4.91
CA MET A 160 1.92 2.54 -5.54
C MET A 160 2.00 3.84 -6.33
N VAL A 161 2.99 4.68 -6.02
CA VAL A 161 3.09 6.05 -6.58
C VAL A 161 4.43 6.33 -7.26
N ASP A 162 5.18 5.28 -7.56
CA ASP A 162 6.45 5.38 -8.27
C ASP A 162 6.25 6.01 -9.65
N ILE A 163 6.89 7.16 -9.88
CA ILE A 163 6.96 7.75 -11.21
C ILE A 163 7.86 6.86 -12.07
N CYS A 164 7.33 6.42 -13.21
CA CYS A 164 8.06 5.58 -14.15
C CYS A 164 8.07 6.20 -15.55
N ARG A 165 9.27 6.41 -16.11
CA ARG A 165 9.48 6.92 -17.47
C ARG A 165 10.07 5.89 -18.42
N ASP A 166 10.53 4.76 -17.90
CA ASP A 166 11.03 3.65 -18.70
C ASP A 166 9.99 2.52 -18.73
N ALA A 167 9.29 2.38 -19.85
CA ALA A 167 8.25 1.38 -20.05
C ALA A 167 8.76 -0.08 -20.01
N ARG A 168 10.07 -0.30 -19.95
CA ARG A 168 10.66 -1.63 -19.77
C ARG A 168 10.55 -2.12 -18.32
N TRP A 169 10.37 -1.23 -17.36
CA TRP A 169 10.13 -1.62 -15.96
C TRP A 169 8.78 -2.32 -15.82
N GLY A 170 8.80 -3.59 -15.39
CA GLY A 170 7.61 -4.44 -15.37
C GLY A 170 6.51 -3.97 -14.42
N ARG A 171 6.84 -3.16 -13.42
CA ARG A 171 5.89 -2.64 -12.43
C ARG A 171 5.21 -1.31 -12.82
N ILE A 172 5.46 -0.79 -14.01
CA ILE A 172 4.82 0.44 -14.50
C ILE A 172 3.27 0.36 -14.44
N ALA A 173 2.71 -0.82 -14.59
CA ALA A 173 1.26 -1.06 -14.57
C ALA A 173 0.61 -0.84 -13.18
N GLU A 174 1.41 -0.83 -12.10
CA GLU A 174 0.93 -0.63 -10.72
C GLU A 174 0.76 0.85 -10.35
N GLY A 175 1.38 1.77 -11.08
CA GLY A 175 1.39 3.21 -10.80
C GLY A 175 0.57 4.03 -11.77
N SER A 176 0.59 5.35 -11.58
CA SER A 176 -0.17 6.33 -12.37
C SER A 176 0.62 6.95 -13.53
N GLY A 177 1.72 6.32 -13.96
CA GLY A 177 2.52 6.75 -15.11
C GLY A 177 3.68 7.68 -14.77
N GLU A 178 3.99 8.62 -15.70
CA GLU A 178 5.22 9.40 -15.68
C GLU A 178 5.06 10.84 -15.16
N ASP A 179 3.83 11.35 -15.08
CA ASP A 179 3.56 12.73 -14.69
C ASP A 179 3.47 12.89 -13.17
N PRO A 180 4.37 13.68 -12.52
CA PRO A 180 4.39 13.83 -11.07
C PRO A 180 3.18 14.58 -10.51
N TYR A 181 2.56 15.48 -11.30
CA TYR A 181 1.38 16.22 -10.86
C TYR A 181 0.15 15.32 -10.84
N LEU A 182 -0.13 14.60 -11.93
CA LEU A 182 -1.22 13.64 -12.00
C LEU A 182 -1.01 12.52 -10.96
N GLY A 183 0.20 11.97 -10.86
CA GLY A 183 0.56 10.98 -9.84
C GLY A 183 0.28 11.45 -8.41
N SER A 184 0.56 12.74 -8.13
CA SER A 184 0.26 13.35 -6.82
C SER A 184 -1.23 13.47 -6.55
N LEU A 185 -2.04 13.82 -7.55
CA LEU A 185 -3.51 13.87 -7.40
C LEU A 185 -4.10 12.48 -7.18
N MET A 186 -3.63 11.49 -7.95
CA MET A 186 -4.05 10.09 -7.79
C MET A 186 -3.66 9.55 -6.42
N ALA A 187 -2.43 9.79 -5.95
CA ALA A 187 -1.99 9.39 -4.61
C ALA A 187 -2.94 9.88 -3.50
N LYS A 188 -3.32 11.16 -3.54
CA LYS A 188 -4.29 11.73 -2.59
C LYS A 188 -5.65 11.06 -2.68
N ALA A 189 -6.14 10.77 -3.88
CA ALA A 189 -7.43 10.11 -4.10
C ALA A 189 -7.45 8.69 -3.52
N TYR A 190 -6.41 7.90 -3.76
CA TYR A 190 -6.24 6.57 -3.16
C TYR A 190 -6.26 6.61 -1.64
N VAL A 191 -5.44 7.50 -1.02
CA VAL A 191 -5.36 7.61 0.44
C VAL A 191 -6.73 7.94 1.04
N ARG A 192 -7.42 8.96 0.49
CA ARG A 192 -8.77 9.33 0.97
C ARG A 192 -9.78 8.20 0.79
N GLY A 193 -9.74 7.51 -0.34
CA GLY A 193 -10.64 6.39 -0.60
C GLY A 193 -10.45 5.23 0.37
N TYR A 194 -9.22 4.80 0.64
CA TYR A 194 -8.95 3.71 1.58
C TYR A 194 -9.22 4.10 3.03
N GLN A 195 -8.71 5.24 3.48
CA GLN A 195 -8.74 5.63 4.89
C GLN A 195 -10.04 6.34 5.31
N GLY A 196 -10.88 6.74 4.34
CA GLY A 196 -12.08 7.48 4.63
C GLY A 196 -11.78 8.79 5.36
N LYS A 197 -12.49 9.06 6.47
CA LYS A 197 -12.34 10.32 7.21
C LYS A 197 -11.25 10.27 8.28
N ASN A 198 -11.17 9.18 9.05
CA ASN A 198 -10.33 9.13 10.24
C ASN A 198 -9.99 7.71 10.74
N LEU A 199 -10.21 6.68 9.94
CA LEU A 199 -10.01 5.26 10.29
C LEU A 199 -10.91 4.75 11.44
N GLN A 200 -11.98 5.48 11.77
CA GLN A 200 -12.88 5.10 12.87
C GLN A 200 -13.98 4.11 12.43
N GLN A 201 -14.30 4.05 11.15
CA GLN A 201 -15.34 3.16 10.66
C GLN A 201 -14.77 1.76 10.38
N ASN A 202 -15.61 0.73 10.42
CA ASN A 202 -15.20 -0.66 10.17
C ASN A 202 -15.01 -0.97 8.67
N ASP A 203 -15.24 -0.02 7.80
CA ASP A 203 -15.04 -0.10 6.36
C ASP A 203 -13.88 0.78 5.86
N GLU A 204 -13.18 1.46 6.76
CA GLU A 204 -11.97 2.25 6.52
C GLU A 204 -10.74 1.41 6.87
N ILE A 205 -9.73 1.37 5.98
CA ILE A 205 -8.50 0.59 6.17
C ILE A 205 -7.26 1.47 6.06
N LEU A 206 -6.21 1.10 6.76
CA LEU A 206 -4.91 1.78 6.70
C LEU A 206 -4.35 1.69 5.28
N SER A 207 -3.94 2.84 4.72
CA SER A 207 -3.26 2.94 3.43
C SER A 207 -1.75 2.92 3.61
N CYS A 208 -1.02 2.36 2.64
CA CYS A 208 0.45 2.30 2.63
C CYS A 208 0.99 2.78 1.30
N VAL A 209 1.55 3.98 1.26
CA VAL A 209 2.19 4.48 0.04
C VAL A 209 3.50 3.75 -0.22
N LYS A 210 3.72 3.31 -1.45
CA LYS A 210 4.89 2.52 -1.85
C LYS A 210 5.40 2.89 -3.25
N HIS A 211 6.64 2.60 -3.60
CA HIS A 211 7.73 2.10 -2.75
C HIS A 211 8.71 3.24 -2.49
N PHE A 212 8.88 3.64 -1.26
CA PHE A 212 9.63 4.83 -0.89
C PHE A 212 11.15 4.57 -0.82
N ALA A 213 11.95 5.05 -1.83
CA ALA A 213 11.48 5.89 -2.91
C ALA A 213 12.27 5.66 -4.20
N LEU A 214 11.78 6.28 -5.28
CA LEU A 214 12.47 6.35 -6.57
C LEU A 214 12.50 5.02 -7.33
N TYR A 215 11.76 4.01 -6.95
CA TYR A 215 11.86 2.66 -7.49
C TYR A 215 11.54 2.59 -9.00
N GLY A 216 10.63 3.44 -9.49
CA GLY A 216 10.31 3.56 -10.91
C GLY A 216 11.39 4.20 -11.78
N ALA A 217 12.47 4.70 -11.16
CA ALA A 217 13.63 5.30 -11.84
C ALA A 217 14.83 4.35 -11.96
N SER A 218 14.64 3.05 -11.70
CA SER A 218 15.72 2.05 -11.79
C SER A 218 16.44 2.11 -13.14
N GLU A 219 17.76 2.07 -13.11
CA GLU A 219 18.57 2.15 -14.32
C GLU A 219 18.22 1.06 -15.33
N SER A 220 18.09 1.48 -16.60
CA SER A 220 17.73 0.61 -17.73
C SER A 220 16.35 -0.04 -17.62
N GLY A 221 15.46 0.45 -16.76
CA GLY A 221 14.16 -0.15 -16.48
C GLY A 221 14.25 -1.54 -15.86
N ARG A 222 15.38 -1.88 -15.25
CA ARG A 222 15.57 -3.17 -14.60
C ARG A 222 15.11 -3.12 -13.16
N ASP A 223 14.22 -4.02 -12.81
CA ASP A 223 13.72 -4.14 -11.45
C ASP A 223 14.87 -4.38 -10.45
N TYR A 224 14.77 -3.86 -9.23
CA TYR A 224 15.80 -3.88 -8.18
C TYR A 224 17.09 -3.10 -8.47
N ASN A 225 17.26 -2.50 -9.65
CA ASN A 225 18.51 -1.82 -9.99
C ASN A 225 18.66 -0.49 -9.24
N THR A 226 19.87 0.05 -9.29
CA THR A 226 20.23 1.31 -8.63
C THR A 226 19.53 2.50 -9.25
N VAL A 227 19.42 3.58 -8.46
CA VAL A 227 18.95 4.89 -8.89
C VAL A 227 20.02 5.92 -8.59
N ASP A 228 20.45 6.64 -9.62
CA ASP A 228 21.36 7.76 -9.51
C ASP A 228 20.75 9.00 -10.18
N MET A 229 20.49 10.03 -9.39
CA MET A 229 19.98 11.30 -9.88
C MET A 229 20.22 12.44 -8.90
N SER A 230 20.21 13.69 -9.39
CA SER A 230 20.35 14.87 -8.55
C SER A 230 19.18 15.01 -7.56
N ARG A 231 19.43 15.58 -6.40
CA ARG A 231 18.40 15.93 -5.40
C ARG A 231 17.30 16.80 -6.00
N LEU A 232 17.66 17.76 -6.83
CA LEU A 232 16.69 18.63 -7.51
C LEU A 232 15.67 17.81 -8.30
N ARG A 233 16.15 16.82 -9.06
CA ARG A 233 15.27 15.93 -9.82
C ARG A 233 14.43 15.04 -8.93
N MET A 234 15.00 14.51 -7.84
CA MET A 234 14.24 13.73 -6.84
C MET A 234 13.03 14.52 -6.34
N TYR A 235 13.23 15.75 -5.85
CA TYR A 235 12.17 16.58 -5.29
C TYR A 235 11.11 17.00 -6.30
N ASN A 236 11.54 17.41 -7.50
CA ASN A 236 10.60 17.95 -8.48
C ASN A 236 9.77 16.86 -9.19
N GLU A 237 10.28 15.64 -9.29
CA GLU A 237 9.67 14.63 -10.13
C GLU A 237 9.24 13.40 -9.32
N TYR A 238 10.18 12.72 -8.68
CA TYR A 238 9.95 11.39 -8.14
C TYR A 238 9.39 11.37 -6.72
N LEU A 239 9.72 12.36 -5.90
CA LEU A 239 9.27 12.45 -4.51
C LEU A 239 7.90 13.14 -4.37
N ALA A 240 7.46 13.90 -5.37
CA ALA A 240 6.22 14.67 -5.30
C ALA A 240 4.96 13.82 -4.99
N PRO A 241 4.71 12.64 -5.60
CA PRO A 241 3.55 11.83 -5.27
C PRO A 241 3.58 11.26 -3.85
N TYR A 242 4.76 10.91 -3.33
CA TYR A 242 4.90 10.47 -1.93
C TYR A 242 4.60 11.59 -0.96
N LYS A 243 5.14 12.80 -1.21
CA LYS A 243 4.82 13.98 -0.41
C LYS A 243 3.31 14.26 -0.41
N ALA A 244 2.68 14.13 -1.57
CA ALA A 244 1.24 14.30 -1.72
C ALA A 244 0.43 13.27 -0.90
N ALA A 245 0.88 12.02 -0.84
CA ALA A 245 0.27 10.99 0.01
C ALA A 245 0.46 11.29 1.50
N VAL A 246 1.65 11.77 1.91
CA VAL A 246 1.90 12.20 3.30
C VAL A 246 1.00 13.37 3.67
N ASP A 247 0.87 14.38 2.79
CA ASP A 247 -0.02 15.52 3.00
C ASP A 247 -1.51 15.14 3.05
N ALA A 248 -1.88 14.04 2.39
CA ALA A 248 -3.24 13.47 2.48
C ALA A 248 -3.44 12.63 3.75
N GLY A 249 -2.44 12.51 4.61
CA GLY A 249 -2.54 11.79 5.88
C GLY A 249 -2.40 10.28 5.78
N VAL A 250 -1.60 9.77 4.80
CA VAL A 250 -1.34 8.33 4.70
C VAL A 250 -0.79 7.78 6.02
N GLY A 251 -1.36 6.66 6.48
CA GLY A 251 -1.02 6.11 7.79
C GLY A 251 0.23 5.23 7.80
N SER A 252 0.67 4.73 6.64
CA SER A 252 1.91 3.94 6.53
C SER A 252 2.65 4.19 5.22
N VAL A 253 3.95 3.90 5.24
CA VAL A 253 4.88 4.00 4.09
C VAL A 253 5.66 2.69 4.00
N MET A 254 5.89 2.19 2.79
CA MET A 254 6.73 1.03 2.52
C MET A 254 8.02 1.47 1.84
N SER A 255 9.18 1.10 2.41
CA SER A 255 10.48 1.38 1.79
C SER A 255 10.69 0.51 0.55
N SER A 256 11.47 1.01 -0.41
CA SER A 256 11.74 0.31 -1.67
C SER A 256 12.97 -0.60 -1.60
N PHE A 257 13.15 -1.44 -2.64
CA PHE A 257 14.28 -2.37 -2.77
C PHE A 257 15.55 -1.72 -3.30
N ASN A 258 15.42 -0.71 -4.17
CA ASN A 258 16.52 -0.13 -4.93
C ASN A 258 17.53 0.62 -4.05
N ILE A 259 18.71 0.79 -4.58
CA ILE A 259 19.75 1.64 -4.02
C ILE A 259 19.50 3.09 -4.44
N VAL A 260 19.56 4.02 -3.50
CA VAL A 260 19.46 5.45 -3.72
C VAL A 260 20.73 6.11 -3.20
N ASP A 261 21.46 6.79 -4.06
CA ASP A 261 22.71 7.48 -3.69
C ASP A 261 23.70 6.54 -2.98
N GLY A 262 23.87 5.32 -3.51
CA GLY A 262 24.77 4.30 -2.99
C GLY A 262 24.29 3.52 -1.75
N ILE A 263 23.10 3.84 -1.20
CA ILE A 263 22.56 3.22 0.01
C ILE A 263 21.23 2.54 -0.29
N PRO A 264 21.01 1.27 0.12
CA PRO A 264 19.69 0.64 0.01
C PRO A 264 18.61 1.48 0.67
N ALA A 265 17.49 1.71 -0.01
CA ALA A 265 16.42 2.58 0.48
C ALA A 265 15.94 2.19 1.89
N THR A 266 15.82 0.90 2.18
CA THR A 266 15.42 0.37 3.49
C THR A 266 16.41 0.71 4.63
N ALA A 267 17.68 1.02 4.32
CA ALA A 267 18.71 1.43 5.26
C ALA A 267 19.18 2.89 5.07
N ASN A 268 18.47 3.66 4.25
CA ASN A 268 18.87 5.03 3.90
C ASN A 268 18.31 6.04 4.92
N LYS A 269 19.14 6.42 5.89
CA LYS A 269 18.78 7.35 6.97
C LYS A 269 18.31 8.70 6.43
N TRP A 270 18.97 9.25 5.39
CA TRP A 270 18.54 10.50 4.81
C TRP A 270 17.10 10.39 4.30
N LEU A 271 16.79 9.32 3.57
CA LEU A 271 15.48 9.12 2.96
C LEU A 271 14.40 8.90 4.05
N LEU A 272 14.63 7.97 4.99
CA LEU A 272 13.62 7.51 5.92
C LEU A 272 13.48 8.40 7.16
N SER A 273 14.59 8.93 7.68
CA SER A 273 14.56 9.78 8.89
C SER A 273 14.59 11.27 8.58
N ASP A 274 15.55 11.72 7.76
CA ASP A 274 15.75 13.16 7.59
C ASP A 274 14.68 13.76 6.68
N LEU A 275 14.41 13.14 5.51
CA LEU A 275 13.37 13.59 4.59
C LEU A 275 11.97 13.25 5.09
N LEU A 276 11.66 11.94 5.22
CA LEU A 276 10.29 11.49 5.50
C LEU A 276 9.81 11.94 6.88
N ARG A 277 10.61 11.70 7.94
CA ARG A 277 10.20 11.97 9.32
C ARG A 277 10.36 13.44 9.72
N LYS A 278 11.58 14.02 9.51
CA LYS A 278 11.87 15.37 10.01
C LYS A 278 11.36 16.46 9.08
N GLU A 279 11.67 16.37 7.79
CA GLU A 279 11.29 17.41 6.83
C GLU A 279 9.78 17.36 6.49
N TRP A 280 9.23 16.17 6.22
CA TRP A 280 7.82 16.03 5.86
C TRP A 280 6.89 15.81 7.07
N GLY A 281 7.43 15.56 8.26
CA GLY A 281 6.65 15.40 9.48
C GLY A 281 5.84 14.10 9.54
N PHE A 282 6.19 13.07 8.77
CA PHE A 282 5.47 11.80 8.77
C PHE A 282 5.55 11.09 10.12
N LYS A 283 4.41 10.81 10.73
CA LYS A 283 4.29 10.18 12.07
C LYS A 283 3.80 8.73 12.01
N GLY A 284 3.40 8.23 10.83
CA GLY A 284 2.83 6.89 10.68
C GLY A 284 3.86 5.75 10.71
N LEU A 285 3.42 4.56 10.35
CA LEU A 285 4.21 3.32 10.34
C LEU A 285 5.10 3.25 9.09
N LEU A 286 6.37 2.89 9.26
CA LEU A 286 7.29 2.59 8.16
C LEU A 286 7.60 1.09 8.14
N VAL A 287 7.13 0.40 7.12
CA VAL A 287 7.36 -1.03 6.89
C VAL A 287 8.35 -1.23 5.75
N THR A 288 9.13 -2.31 5.77
CA THR A 288 9.97 -2.69 4.62
C THR A 288 9.12 -3.28 3.50
N ASP A 289 9.63 -3.29 2.27
CA ASP A 289 9.13 -4.19 1.25
C ASP A 289 9.48 -5.65 1.59
N TYR A 290 8.90 -6.58 0.81
CA TYR A 290 9.00 -8.02 1.01
C TYR A 290 10.46 -8.50 1.08
N ASN A 291 10.87 -9.04 2.22
CA ASN A 291 12.21 -9.58 2.46
C ASN A 291 13.38 -8.58 2.29
N SER A 292 13.10 -7.28 2.29
CA SER A 292 14.05 -6.25 1.89
C SER A 292 15.29 -6.17 2.80
N ILE A 293 15.16 -6.45 4.11
CA ILE A 293 16.33 -6.50 5.01
C ILE A 293 17.25 -7.70 4.66
N ALA A 294 16.68 -8.89 4.46
CA ALA A 294 17.48 -10.07 4.11
C ALA A 294 18.06 -9.98 2.71
N GLU A 295 17.42 -9.29 1.77
CA GLU A 295 17.96 -9.06 0.43
C GLU A 295 19.23 -8.22 0.44
N MET A 296 19.42 -7.30 1.37
CA MET A 296 20.69 -6.60 1.53
C MET A 296 21.85 -7.57 1.80
N SER A 297 21.60 -8.64 2.55
CA SER A 297 22.58 -9.71 2.75
C SER A 297 22.82 -10.52 1.47
N SER A 298 21.77 -10.88 0.77
CA SER A 298 21.85 -11.63 -0.50
C SER A 298 22.58 -10.87 -1.58
N HIS A 299 22.51 -9.54 -1.58
CA HIS A 299 23.22 -8.65 -2.51
C HIS A 299 24.62 -8.25 -2.05
N GLY A 300 25.13 -8.85 -0.95
CA GLY A 300 26.48 -8.62 -0.45
C GLY A 300 26.71 -7.26 0.21
N ILE A 301 25.67 -6.57 0.62
CA ILE A 301 25.77 -5.23 1.25
C ILE A 301 26.13 -5.34 2.73
N ALA A 302 25.46 -6.24 3.48
CA ALA A 302 25.71 -6.47 4.90
C ALA A 302 25.16 -7.84 5.34
N PRO A 303 25.74 -8.53 6.34
CA PRO A 303 25.09 -9.67 6.99
C PRO A 303 23.73 -9.29 7.59
N LEU A 304 22.83 -10.27 7.78
CA LEU A 304 21.45 -10.02 8.24
C LEU A 304 21.37 -9.18 9.52
N LYS A 305 22.25 -9.43 10.50
CA LYS A 305 22.31 -8.66 11.74
C LYS A 305 22.63 -7.18 11.47
N GLU A 306 23.68 -6.91 10.72
CA GLU A 306 24.10 -5.56 10.36
C GLU A 306 23.05 -4.86 9.49
N ALA A 307 22.43 -5.57 8.53
CA ALA A 307 21.34 -5.08 7.71
C ALA A 307 20.12 -4.66 8.58
N SER A 308 19.77 -5.45 9.60
CA SER A 308 18.73 -5.14 10.59
C SER A 308 19.07 -3.89 11.40
N VAL A 309 20.29 -3.81 11.92
CA VAL A 309 20.78 -2.63 12.67
C VAL A 309 20.68 -1.37 11.81
N ARG A 310 21.20 -1.40 10.59
CA ARG A 310 21.16 -0.25 9.66
C ARG A 310 19.73 0.19 9.35
N SER A 311 18.82 -0.77 9.15
CA SER A 311 17.41 -0.49 8.85
C SER A 311 16.69 0.15 10.03
N LEU A 312 16.86 -0.38 11.25
CA LEU A 312 16.29 0.21 12.45
C LEU A 312 16.84 1.63 12.70
N GLN A 313 18.15 1.83 12.58
CA GLN A 313 18.80 3.13 12.73
C GLN A 313 18.39 4.14 11.65
N ALA A 314 18.03 3.67 10.45
CA ALA A 314 17.49 4.51 9.39
C ALA A 314 16.04 4.95 9.66
N GLY A 315 15.31 4.30 10.59
CA GLY A 315 13.95 4.67 10.99
C GLY A 315 12.87 3.70 10.50
N THR A 316 13.24 2.50 10.03
CA THR A 316 12.30 1.42 9.72
C THR A 316 11.68 0.88 11.01
N ASP A 317 10.33 0.74 11.02
CA ASP A 317 9.60 0.30 12.21
C ASP A 317 9.22 -1.19 12.13
N MET A 318 8.95 -1.73 10.94
CA MET A 318 8.44 -3.08 10.80
C MET A 318 9.12 -3.83 9.65
N ASP A 319 9.53 -5.05 9.91
CA ASP A 319 10.24 -5.97 8.99
C ASP A 319 9.25 -6.95 8.35
N MET A 320 9.06 -6.84 7.04
CA MET A 320 8.22 -7.76 6.28
C MET A 320 9.02 -9.00 5.88
N VAL A 321 8.70 -10.13 6.46
CA VAL A 321 9.17 -11.53 6.23
C VAL A 321 10.66 -11.83 6.34
N SER A 322 11.54 -10.85 6.54
CA SER A 322 12.98 -11.13 6.67
C SER A 322 13.33 -11.80 7.99
N PHE A 323 12.51 -11.62 9.02
CA PHE A 323 12.80 -12.02 10.41
C PHE A 323 14.13 -11.47 10.96
N GLY A 324 14.68 -10.45 10.31
CA GLY A 324 15.92 -9.82 10.71
C GLY A 324 15.79 -9.18 12.09
N PHE A 325 14.76 -8.36 12.30
CA PHE A 325 14.51 -7.74 13.61
C PHE A 325 14.25 -8.78 14.70
N LEU A 326 13.38 -9.74 14.45
CA LEU A 326 13.02 -10.76 15.43
C LEU A 326 14.21 -11.61 15.87
N ASN A 327 15.13 -11.91 14.96
CA ASN A 327 16.23 -12.85 15.19
C ASN A 327 17.53 -12.18 15.64
N THR A 328 17.70 -10.85 15.47
CA THR A 328 19.01 -10.22 15.66
C THR A 328 19.01 -9.04 16.62
N LEU A 329 17.87 -8.36 16.87
CA LEU A 329 17.88 -7.11 17.64
C LEU A 329 18.19 -7.30 19.14
N GLU A 330 17.86 -8.44 19.74
CA GLU A 330 18.24 -8.72 21.14
C GLU A 330 19.76 -8.77 21.30
N GLU A 331 20.44 -9.49 20.39
CA GLU A 331 21.90 -9.57 20.37
C GLU A 331 22.51 -8.19 20.05
N SER A 332 21.95 -7.46 19.10
CA SER A 332 22.41 -6.13 18.70
C SER A 332 22.27 -5.10 19.83
N LEU A 333 21.24 -5.23 20.67
CA LEU A 333 21.09 -4.41 21.88
C LEU A 333 22.16 -4.76 22.93
N GLN A 334 22.42 -6.06 23.16
CA GLN A 334 23.43 -6.52 24.12
C GLN A 334 24.85 -6.08 23.71
N SER A 335 25.14 -6.05 22.40
CA SER A 335 26.41 -5.55 21.86
C SER A 335 26.50 -4.03 21.74
N GLY A 336 25.43 -3.31 22.03
CA GLY A 336 25.38 -1.83 21.98
C GLY A 336 25.28 -1.25 20.56
N GLU A 337 24.98 -2.07 19.55
CA GLU A 337 24.82 -1.63 18.14
C GLU A 337 23.49 -0.89 17.93
N VAL A 338 22.47 -1.22 18.74
CA VAL A 338 21.19 -0.50 18.79
C VAL A 338 20.87 -0.12 20.25
N THR A 339 19.96 0.83 20.43
CA THR A 339 19.49 1.23 21.75
C THR A 339 18.06 0.73 22.00
N GLU A 340 17.69 0.54 23.26
CA GLU A 340 16.31 0.20 23.63
C GLU A 340 15.33 1.27 23.16
N GLU A 341 15.73 2.55 23.17
CA GLU A 341 14.90 3.66 22.69
C GLU A 341 14.56 3.55 21.19
N GLN A 342 15.46 3.05 20.36
CA GLN A 342 15.19 2.80 18.93
C GLN A 342 14.13 1.71 18.77
N ILE A 343 14.22 0.62 19.53
CA ILE A 343 13.23 -0.47 19.54
C ILE A 343 11.90 0.04 20.08
N ASN A 344 11.91 0.80 21.17
CA ASN A 344 10.72 1.38 21.76
C ASN A 344 10.02 2.35 20.78
N THR A 345 10.77 3.16 20.06
CA THR A 345 10.23 4.10 19.07
C THR A 345 9.52 3.38 17.94
N ALA A 346 10.11 2.31 17.40
CA ALA A 346 9.50 1.49 16.36
C ALA A 346 8.24 0.77 16.88
N CYS A 347 8.31 0.14 18.05
CA CYS A 347 7.19 -0.54 18.67
C CYS A 347 6.01 0.42 18.95
N ARG A 348 6.29 1.61 19.48
CA ARG A 348 5.29 2.64 19.73
C ARG A 348 4.48 2.96 18.47
N ARG A 349 5.13 3.16 17.34
CA ARG A 349 4.44 3.49 16.07
C ARG A 349 3.51 2.37 15.59
N VAL A 350 3.91 1.12 15.78
CA VAL A 350 3.03 -0.02 15.49
C VAL A 350 1.79 -0.01 16.38
N LEU A 351 1.96 0.24 17.69
CA LEU A 351 0.86 0.28 18.65
C LEU A 351 -0.07 1.50 18.42
N GLU A 352 0.49 2.66 18.07
CA GLU A 352 -0.29 3.86 17.74
C GLU A 352 -1.18 3.65 16.52
N VAL A 353 -0.69 2.95 15.48
CA VAL A 353 -1.51 2.59 14.31
C VAL A 353 -2.65 1.66 14.70
N LYS A 354 -2.40 0.66 15.55
CA LYS A 354 -3.46 -0.23 16.07
C LYS A 354 -4.50 0.54 16.89
N TYR A 355 -4.05 1.51 17.67
CA TYR A 355 -4.95 2.38 18.43
C TYR A 355 -5.83 3.24 17.51
N LYS A 356 -5.24 3.90 16.52
CA LYS A 356 -5.95 4.71 15.52
C LYS A 356 -6.98 3.91 14.71
N LEU A 357 -6.70 2.64 14.45
CA LEU A 357 -7.65 1.72 13.84
C LEU A 357 -8.79 1.28 14.78
N GLY A 358 -8.74 1.65 16.07
CA GLY A 358 -9.72 1.25 17.09
C GLY A 358 -9.65 -0.22 17.49
N LEU A 359 -8.52 -0.89 17.21
CA LEU A 359 -8.38 -2.33 17.45
C LEU A 359 -8.29 -2.66 18.95
N PHE A 360 -7.84 -1.74 19.79
CA PHE A 360 -7.81 -1.96 21.24
C PHE A 360 -9.20 -1.81 21.88
N ASP A 361 -10.08 -0.99 21.29
CA ASP A 361 -11.47 -0.86 21.75
C ASP A 361 -12.31 -2.05 21.27
N ASN A 362 -12.10 -2.47 20.02
CA ASN A 362 -12.77 -3.62 19.43
C ASN A 362 -11.82 -4.39 18.51
N PRO A 363 -11.14 -5.44 19.01
CA PRO A 363 -10.20 -6.22 18.21
C PRO A 363 -10.86 -6.99 17.06
N TYR A 364 -12.18 -7.21 17.13
CA TYR A 364 -12.97 -7.88 16.09
C TYR A 364 -13.72 -6.91 15.17
N LYS A 365 -13.39 -5.61 15.20
CA LYS A 365 -14.03 -4.55 14.40
C LYS A 365 -14.17 -4.90 12.91
N TYR A 366 -13.19 -5.60 12.36
CA TYR A 366 -13.14 -6.03 10.95
C TYR A 366 -13.58 -7.48 10.73
N CYS A 367 -14.01 -8.18 11.78
CA CYS A 367 -14.29 -9.63 11.76
C CYS A 367 -15.79 -9.96 11.76
N ASP A 368 -16.64 -9.11 11.19
CA ASP A 368 -18.07 -9.39 11.04
C ASP A 368 -18.34 -10.23 9.79
N THR A 369 -18.59 -11.53 10.00
CA THR A 369 -18.85 -12.49 8.93
C THR A 369 -20.09 -12.18 8.09
N LEU A 370 -21.06 -11.45 8.64
CA LEU A 370 -22.26 -11.03 7.90
C LEU A 370 -21.96 -9.93 6.87
N ARG A 371 -20.93 -9.14 7.07
CA ARG A 371 -20.52 -8.10 6.12
C ARG A 371 -19.98 -8.71 4.82
N ALA A 372 -19.15 -9.74 4.89
CA ALA A 372 -18.59 -10.40 3.72
C ALA A 372 -19.68 -10.85 2.74
N SER A 373 -20.74 -11.49 3.24
CA SER A 373 -21.86 -11.97 2.40
C SER A 373 -22.68 -10.85 1.74
N LYS A 374 -22.67 -9.65 2.30
CA LYS A 374 -23.48 -8.51 1.84
C LYS A 374 -22.70 -7.48 1.01
N GLN A 375 -21.40 -7.37 1.24
CA GLN A 375 -20.57 -6.29 0.70
C GLN A 375 -19.59 -6.72 -0.37
N LEU A 376 -19.26 -8.02 -0.49
CA LEU A 376 -18.36 -8.51 -1.53
C LEU A 376 -19.07 -8.66 -2.87
N TYR A 377 -18.46 -8.13 -3.93
CA TYR A 377 -18.85 -8.33 -5.33
C TYR A 377 -20.33 -7.99 -5.62
N THR A 378 -20.84 -6.91 -5.05
CA THR A 378 -22.24 -6.49 -5.22
C THR A 378 -22.54 -6.07 -6.66
N THR A 379 -23.82 -6.03 -7.02
CA THR A 379 -24.24 -5.53 -8.34
C THR A 379 -23.90 -4.06 -8.52
N GLU A 380 -23.97 -3.27 -7.44
CA GLU A 380 -23.61 -1.85 -7.45
C GLU A 380 -22.10 -1.69 -7.69
N HIS A 381 -21.25 -2.39 -6.94
CA HIS A 381 -19.80 -2.32 -7.12
C HIS A 381 -19.38 -2.67 -8.55
N ARG A 382 -19.95 -3.74 -9.11
CA ARG A 382 -19.69 -4.14 -10.50
C ARG A 382 -20.16 -3.11 -11.53
N SER A 383 -21.30 -2.45 -11.28
CA SER A 383 -21.80 -1.38 -12.15
C SER A 383 -20.86 -0.18 -12.13
N ILE A 384 -20.37 0.21 -10.94
CA ILE A 384 -19.41 1.29 -10.77
C ILE A 384 -18.07 0.93 -11.46
N ALA A 385 -17.57 -0.30 -11.25
CA ALA A 385 -16.35 -0.76 -11.91
C ALA A 385 -16.45 -0.70 -13.44
N ARG A 386 -17.61 -1.07 -14.00
CA ARG A 386 -17.88 -0.96 -15.44
C ARG A 386 -17.91 0.50 -15.92
N SER A 387 -18.52 1.41 -15.16
CA SER A 387 -18.54 2.84 -15.50
C SER A 387 -17.12 3.40 -15.54
N ILE A 388 -16.36 3.19 -14.46
CA ILE A 388 -14.97 3.66 -14.37
C ILE A 388 -14.11 3.06 -15.49
N ALA A 389 -14.29 1.77 -15.82
CA ALA A 389 -13.55 1.14 -16.91
C ALA A 389 -13.81 1.81 -18.27
N SER A 390 -15.03 2.27 -18.53
CA SER A 390 -15.34 2.96 -19.79
C SER A 390 -14.67 4.34 -19.90
N GLU A 391 -14.36 4.98 -18.78
CA GLU A 391 -13.66 6.27 -18.74
C GLU A 391 -12.14 6.15 -18.96
N THR A 392 -11.59 4.94 -18.86
CA THR A 392 -10.15 4.67 -19.05
C THR A 392 -9.78 4.40 -20.52
N PHE A 393 -10.74 4.32 -21.42
CA PHE A 393 -10.46 3.99 -22.83
C PHE A 393 -9.87 5.19 -23.56
N VAL A 394 -8.74 4.98 -24.22
CA VAL A 394 -8.07 5.98 -25.05
C VAL A 394 -8.20 5.60 -26.52
N LEU A 395 -8.91 6.42 -27.30
CA LEU A 395 -9.09 6.23 -28.72
C LEU A 395 -7.85 6.70 -29.49
N LEU A 396 -6.93 5.81 -29.79
CA LEU A 396 -5.68 6.12 -30.48
C LEU A 396 -5.86 6.33 -31.98
N LYS A 397 -6.83 5.64 -32.60
CA LYS A 397 -7.07 5.66 -34.04
C LYS A 397 -8.50 5.23 -34.36
N ASN A 398 -9.18 5.97 -35.23
CA ASN A 398 -10.52 5.63 -35.75
C ASN A 398 -10.70 6.08 -37.19
N GLU A 399 -9.91 5.48 -38.10
CA GLU A 399 -10.02 5.77 -39.55
C GLU A 399 -11.35 5.31 -40.09
N LYS A 400 -11.94 6.13 -40.97
CA LYS A 400 -13.25 5.89 -41.61
C LYS A 400 -14.39 5.62 -40.64
N SER A 401 -14.29 6.10 -39.39
CA SER A 401 -15.29 5.93 -38.31
C SER A 401 -15.68 4.45 -38.13
N LEU A 402 -14.66 3.56 -38.11
CA LEU A 402 -14.87 2.12 -37.89
C LEU A 402 -15.45 1.80 -36.52
N LEU A 403 -15.09 2.58 -35.50
CA LEU A 403 -15.61 2.46 -34.12
C LEU A 403 -16.75 3.48 -33.90
N PRO A 404 -17.83 3.09 -33.19
CA PRO A 404 -18.09 1.75 -32.62
C PRO A 404 -18.37 0.70 -33.69
N ILE A 405 -17.89 -0.53 -33.46
CA ILE A 405 -18.12 -1.66 -34.40
C ILE A 405 -19.61 -1.96 -34.52
N SER A 406 -20.09 -2.13 -35.76
CA SER A 406 -21.46 -2.58 -35.99
C SER A 406 -21.70 -3.96 -35.36
N ALA A 407 -22.84 -4.09 -34.67
CA ALA A 407 -23.26 -5.40 -34.15
C ALA A 407 -23.74 -6.37 -35.23
N LYS A 408 -23.88 -5.91 -36.48
CA LYS A 408 -24.35 -6.73 -37.60
C LYS A 408 -23.18 -7.39 -38.36
N GLY A 409 -23.43 -8.59 -38.90
CA GLY A 409 -22.41 -9.28 -39.69
C GLY A 409 -21.50 -10.19 -38.86
N LYS A 410 -20.31 -10.47 -39.41
CA LYS A 410 -19.31 -11.33 -38.78
C LYS A 410 -18.16 -10.50 -38.23
N ILE A 411 -17.80 -10.75 -36.99
CA ILE A 411 -16.69 -10.11 -36.33
C ILE A 411 -15.65 -11.18 -35.97
N ALA A 412 -14.43 -11.03 -36.45
CA ALA A 412 -13.31 -11.89 -36.08
C ALA A 412 -12.66 -11.34 -34.82
N LEU A 413 -12.70 -12.09 -33.71
CA LEU A 413 -11.99 -11.84 -32.48
C LEU A 413 -10.77 -12.75 -32.41
N ILE A 414 -9.58 -12.19 -32.57
CA ILE A 414 -8.33 -12.97 -32.67
C ILE A 414 -7.39 -12.54 -31.57
N GLY A 415 -6.84 -13.50 -30.81
CA GLY A 415 -5.84 -13.29 -29.78
C GLY A 415 -6.00 -14.24 -28.60
N PRO A 416 -4.88 -14.62 -27.96
CA PRO A 416 -4.89 -15.59 -26.86
C PRO A 416 -5.61 -15.06 -25.61
N MET A 417 -5.55 -13.75 -25.36
CA MET A 417 -6.17 -13.13 -24.19
C MET A 417 -7.69 -12.94 -24.33
N ALA A 418 -8.24 -13.05 -25.54
CA ALA A 418 -9.66 -12.80 -25.78
C ALA A 418 -10.59 -13.80 -25.07
N ASN A 419 -10.11 -15.02 -24.77
CA ASN A 419 -10.85 -16.03 -24.03
C ASN A 419 -10.06 -16.58 -22.81
N ALA A 420 -9.24 -15.75 -22.17
CA ALA A 420 -8.39 -16.12 -21.05
C ALA A 420 -8.99 -15.63 -19.73
N ARG A 421 -9.94 -16.38 -19.16
CA ARG A 421 -10.68 -16.00 -17.94
C ARG A 421 -9.77 -15.71 -16.76
N ASN A 422 -8.72 -16.52 -16.55
CA ASN A 422 -7.79 -16.35 -15.43
C ASN A 422 -7.00 -15.04 -15.47
N ASN A 423 -6.87 -14.44 -16.67
CA ASN A 423 -6.14 -13.19 -16.87
C ASN A 423 -7.05 -11.94 -16.79
N MET A 424 -8.36 -12.12 -16.65
CA MET A 424 -9.32 -11.00 -16.58
C MET A 424 -9.18 -10.17 -15.30
N CYS A 425 -8.64 -10.77 -14.24
CA CYS A 425 -8.42 -10.05 -12.99
C CYS A 425 -7.24 -9.06 -13.04
N GLY A 426 -6.31 -9.24 -13.98
CA GLY A 426 -5.11 -8.42 -14.07
C GLY A 426 -4.05 -8.80 -13.02
N MET A 427 -3.02 -7.97 -12.92
CA MET A 427 -1.94 -8.13 -11.94
C MET A 427 -2.38 -7.69 -10.54
N TRP A 428 -1.73 -8.19 -9.50
CA TRP A 428 -1.99 -7.81 -8.10
C TRP A 428 -3.48 -7.86 -7.69
N SER A 429 -4.20 -8.87 -8.18
CA SER A 429 -5.60 -9.12 -7.88
C SER A 429 -5.78 -10.44 -7.13
N MET A 430 -4.99 -10.63 -6.09
CA MET A 430 -4.84 -11.88 -5.33
C MET A 430 -6.17 -12.40 -4.75
N MET A 431 -7.08 -11.48 -4.41
CA MET A 431 -8.36 -11.80 -3.80
C MET A 431 -9.47 -12.05 -4.82
N CYS A 432 -9.21 -11.78 -6.10
CA CYS A 432 -10.17 -12.00 -7.18
C CYS A 432 -10.51 -13.47 -7.37
N ASN A 433 -11.78 -13.75 -7.61
CA ASN A 433 -12.23 -15.06 -8.10
C ASN A 433 -12.47 -15.01 -9.62
N PRO A 434 -11.56 -15.56 -10.45
CA PRO A 434 -11.69 -15.49 -11.92
C PRO A 434 -12.99 -16.10 -12.46
N SER A 435 -13.58 -17.06 -11.74
CA SER A 435 -14.82 -17.71 -12.19
C SER A 435 -16.02 -16.75 -12.24
N LYS A 436 -15.95 -15.64 -11.48
CA LYS A 436 -16.99 -14.60 -11.44
C LYS A 436 -16.91 -13.63 -12.63
N HIS A 437 -15.82 -13.63 -13.39
CA HIS A 437 -15.58 -12.67 -14.47
C HIS A 437 -15.83 -13.27 -15.85
N ARG A 438 -16.34 -12.45 -16.79
CA ARG A 438 -16.55 -12.82 -18.18
C ARG A 438 -15.29 -12.54 -18.99
N THR A 439 -14.99 -13.41 -19.95
CA THR A 439 -13.95 -13.15 -20.95
C THR A 439 -14.41 -12.08 -21.95
N LEU A 440 -13.46 -11.47 -22.68
CA LEU A 440 -13.80 -10.54 -23.75
C LEU A 440 -14.71 -11.21 -24.81
N LEU A 441 -14.44 -12.47 -25.15
CA LEU A 441 -15.27 -13.26 -26.08
C LEU A 441 -16.73 -13.37 -25.60
N GLU A 442 -16.92 -13.71 -24.31
CA GLU A 442 -18.26 -13.82 -23.71
C GLU A 442 -18.96 -12.45 -23.66
N GLY A 443 -18.22 -11.40 -23.32
CA GLY A 443 -18.72 -10.02 -23.31
C GLY A 443 -19.18 -9.56 -24.70
N MET A 444 -18.38 -9.78 -25.73
CA MET A 444 -18.71 -9.44 -27.11
C MET A 444 -19.92 -10.24 -27.63
N ARG A 445 -19.96 -11.53 -27.39
CA ARG A 445 -21.13 -12.37 -27.79
C ARG A 445 -22.40 -11.88 -27.09
N SER A 446 -22.32 -11.53 -25.81
CA SER A 446 -23.47 -10.99 -25.08
C SER A 446 -23.93 -9.63 -25.63
N ALA A 447 -23.01 -8.75 -26.00
CA ALA A 447 -23.33 -7.42 -26.52
C ALA A 447 -23.94 -7.48 -27.96
N ILE A 448 -23.44 -8.39 -28.81
CA ILE A 448 -23.89 -8.55 -30.17
C ILE A 448 -25.23 -9.29 -30.20
N GLY A 449 -25.43 -10.27 -29.34
CA GLY A 449 -26.65 -11.09 -29.30
C GLY A 449 -26.94 -11.78 -30.65
N ASN A 450 -28.18 -11.71 -31.09
CA ASN A 450 -28.63 -12.32 -32.35
C ASN A 450 -28.43 -11.41 -33.59
N LYS A 451 -27.80 -10.25 -33.46
CA LYS A 451 -27.62 -9.29 -34.56
C LYS A 451 -26.46 -9.62 -35.47
N GLY A 452 -25.53 -10.41 -35.00
CA GLY A 452 -24.32 -10.82 -35.75
C GLY A 452 -23.64 -12.04 -35.13
N GLU A 453 -22.45 -12.38 -35.65
CA GLU A 453 -21.68 -13.54 -35.23
C GLU A 453 -20.26 -13.13 -34.77
N VAL A 454 -19.79 -13.65 -33.63
CA VAL A 454 -18.40 -13.51 -33.19
C VAL A 454 -17.65 -14.80 -33.42
N LEU A 455 -16.74 -14.78 -34.42
CA LEU A 455 -15.81 -15.85 -34.71
C LEU A 455 -14.55 -15.67 -33.88
N TYR A 456 -14.13 -16.67 -33.13
CA TYR A 456 -12.94 -16.62 -32.28
C TYR A 456 -11.83 -17.54 -32.83
N ALA A 457 -10.61 -16.99 -32.84
CA ALA A 457 -9.39 -17.76 -33.02
C ALA A 457 -8.31 -17.30 -32.03
N LYS A 458 -7.60 -18.24 -31.42
CA LYS A 458 -6.48 -17.93 -30.53
C LYS A 458 -5.37 -17.15 -31.24
N GLY A 459 -5.07 -17.53 -32.50
CA GLY A 459 -4.05 -16.88 -33.32
C GLY A 459 -2.62 -17.26 -32.96
N SER A 460 -2.20 -16.98 -31.76
CA SER A 460 -0.83 -17.30 -31.25
C SER A 460 -0.86 -17.78 -29.82
N ASN A 461 0.27 -18.31 -29.33
CA ASN A 461 0.53 -18.47 -27.92
C ASN A 461 1.15 -17.20 -27.34
N ILE A 462 1.01 -16.96 -26.01
CA ILE A 462 1.70 -15.89 -25.27
C ILE A 462 3.14 -16.32 -25.02
N PHE A 463 3.36 -17.61 -24.73
CA PHE A 463 4.68 -18.18 -24.51
C PHE A 463 5.06 -19.11 -25.65
N TYR A 464 6.34 -19.14 -25.98
CA TYR A 464 6.89 -20.07 -26.96
C TYR A 464 6.75 -21.54 -26.50
N ASP A 465 6.90 -21.78 -25.20
CA ASP A 465 6.75 -23.11 -24.58
C ASP A 465 5.28 -23.40 -24.27
N GLU A 466 4.73 -24.44 -24.88
CA GLU A 466 3.34 -24.87 -24.69
C GLU A 466 3.02 -25.28 -23.23
N ASN A 467 3.99 -25.82 -22.50
CA ASN A 467 3.79 -26.19 -21.10
C ASN A 467 3.71 -24.95 -20.22
N ARG A 468 4.54 -23.96 -20.47
CA ARG A 468 4.42 -22.63 -19.86
C ARG A 468 3.09 -21.97 -20.18
N GLU A 469 2.64 -22.06 -21.43
CA GLU A 469 1.34 -21.52 -21.85
C GLU A 469 0.17 -22.12 -21.07
N LYS A 470 0.22 -23.43 -20.78
CA LYS A 470 -0.82 -24.13 -20.00
C LYS A 470 -0.78 -23.79 -18.51
N THR A 471 0.38 -23.49 -17.98
CA THR A 471 0.61 -23.22 -16.54
C THR A 471 0.67 -21.74 -16.21
N ALA A 472 0.92 -20.89 -17.19
CA ALA A 472 0.93 -19.44 -17.01
C ALA A 472 -0.49 -18.92 -16.73
N THR A 473 -0.88 -19.01 -15.51
CA THR A 473 -1.85 -18.09 -14.94
C THR A 473 -1.12 -16.78 -14.75
N GLY A 474 -1.65 -15.68 -15.25
CA GLY A 474 -1.03 -14.36 -15.06
C GLY A 474 -0.54 -14.21 -13.63
N MET A 475 0.56 -13.46 -13.41
CA MET A 475 1.11 -13.27 -12.06
C MET A 475 -0.03 -12.92 -11.11
N ARG A 476 -0.37 -13.88 -10.28
CA ARG A 476 -1.25 -13.69 -9.13
C ARG A 476 -0.43 -13.13 -8.01
#